data_1fd9846c3ea77c6a644739ae1daa1777
#
_entry.id   1fd9846c3ea77c6a644739ae1daa1777
#
_cell.length_a   1.000
_cell.length_b   1.000
_cell.length_c   1.000
_cell.angle_alpha   90.00
_cell.angle_beta   90.00
_cell.angle_gamma   90.00
#
_symmetry.space_group_name_H-M   'P 1'
#
loop_
_entity.id
_entity.type
_entity.pdbx_description
1 polymer ?
#
loop_
_entity_poly.entity_id
_entity_poly.type
_entity_poly.pdbx_seq_one_letter_code
_entity_poly.pdbx_strand_id
1 'polypeptide(L)'
;GIALLALPATDLYMMAKQDTHNVRRGVAPINRLAESGVKVGLATNNVQNLFTPFGDGDVLKICTLLAQVLQLGTTASHQLCLEMATSRAAQAIGIDNYGVEVGKAADLVLIDADSVSVAIATAPLNRTIIKRGKIVAQSKLSIDFKEDLKS
;
A
#
# COMPACT_ATOMS: atom_id res chain seq x y z
N GLY A 1 -8.91 -3.27 -22.62
CA GLY A 1 -9.20 -4.25 -21.56
C GLY A 1 -9.64 -3.58 -20.29
N ILE A 2 -10.20 -4.35 -19.35
CA ILE A 2 -10.62 -3.86 -18.03
C ILE A 2 -9.42 -3.98 -17.08
N ALA A 3 -9.19 -2.96 -16.26
CA ALA A 3 -8.27 -2.99 -15.13
C ALA A 3 -9.06 -3.08 -13.82
N LEU A 4 -8.47 -3.68 -12.78
CA LEU A 4 -9.10 -3.85 -11.48
C LEU A 4 -8.23 -3.22 -10.39
N LEU A 5 -8.82 -2.37 -9.56
CA LEU A 5 -8.18 -1.80 -8.39
C LEU A 5 -8.76 -2.44 -7.13
N ALA A 6 -7.91 -3.07 -6.31
CA ALA A 6 -8.31 -3.61 -5.01
C ALA A 6 -8.36 -2.50 -3.97
N LEU A 7 -9.36 -2.57 -3.09
CA LEU A 7 -9.64 -1.58 -2.07
C LEU A 7 -9.78 -2.25 -0.69
N PRO A 8 -8.75 -2.97 -0.20
CA PRO A 8 -8.90 -3.92 0.90
C PRO A 8 -9.42 -3.31 2.20
N ALA A 9 -9.07 -2.06 2.51
CA ALA A 9 -9.57 -1.40 3.72
C ALA A 9 -11.09 -1.18 3.67
N THR A 10 -11.60 -0.76 2.50
CA THR A 10 -13.04 -0.57 2.30
C THR A 10 -13.78 -1.90 2.28
N ASP A 11 -13.24 -2.90 1.57
CA ASP A 11 -13.84 -4.23 1.48
C ASP A 11 -14.01 -4.86 2.86
N LEU A 12 -12.94 -4.86 3.67
CA LEU A 12 -12.95 -5.43 5.02
C LEU A 12 -13.89 -4.69 5.96
N TYR A 13 -13.98 -3.38 5.85
CA TYR A 13 -14.86 -2.59 6.71
C TYR A 13 -16.34 -2.72 6.34
N MET A 14 -16.65 -2.75 5.04
CA MET A 14 -18.03 -2.75 4.55
C MET A 14 -18.65 -4.14 4.45
N MET A 15 -17.84 -5.17 4.18
CA MET A 15 -18.32 -6.53 3.99
C MET A 15 -18.99 -7.07 5.26
N ALA A 16 -20.20 -7.62 5.09
CA ALA A 16 -21.00 -8.23 6.15
C ALA A 16 -21.22 -7.30 7.37
N LYS A 17 -21.32 -5.98 7.14
CA LYS A 17 -21.40 -4.97 8.21
C LYS A 17 -22.66 -5.11 9.06
N GLN A 18 -23.74 -5.63 8.48
CA GLN A 18 -25.03 -5.83 9.17
C GLN A 18 -25.24 -7.27 9.64
N ASP A 19 -24.30 -8.18 9.34
CA ASP A 19 -24.41 -9.58 9.71
C ASP A 19 -24.07 -9.76 11.18
N THR A 20 -24.92 -10.51 11.90
CA THR A 20 -24.72 -10.86 13.32
C THR A 20 -24.27 -12.30 13.50
N HIS A 21 -24.33 -13.11 12.44
CA HIS A 21 -24.00 -14.52 12.45
C HIS A 21 -23.19 -14.91 11.20
N ASN A 22 -22.21 -15.80 11.34
CA ASN A 22 -21.32 -16.24 10.27
C ASN A 22 -20.67 -15.08 9.49
N VAL A 23 -20.28 -14.02 10.20
CA VAL A 23 -19.73 -12.81 9.62
C VAL A 23 -18.46 -13.11 8.83
N ARG A 24 -18.52 -12.92 7.51
CA ARG A 24 -17.40 -13.14 6.60
C ARG A 24 -16.68 -11.82 6.33
N ARG A 25 -15.36 -11.87 6.34
CA ARG A 25 -14.49 -10.76 5.95
C ARG A 25 -13.49 -11.27 4.92
N GLY A 26 -13.28 -10.53 3.85
CA GLY A 26 -12.35 -10.92 2.81
C GLY A 26 -12.06 -9.80 1.85
N VAL A 27 -11.06 -10.02 1.02
CA VAL A 27 -10.67 -9.14 -0.10
C VAL A 27 -10.59 -9.97 -1.37
N ALA A 28 -10.71 -9.32 -2.53
CA ALA A 28 -10.52 -9.99 -3.80
C ALA A 28 -9.12 -10.64 -3.87
N PRO A 29 -8.96 -11.84 -4.45
CA PRO A 29 -7.67 -12.53 -4.60
C PRO A 29 -6.84 -11.88 -5.71
N ILE A 30 -6.50 -10.62 -5.53
CA ILE A 30 -5.89 -9.74 -6.53
C ILE A 30 -4.53 -10.24 -7.01
N ASN A 31 -3.78 -10.94 -6.14
CA ASN A 31 -2.51 -11.58 -6.47
C ASN A 31 -2.69 -12.65 -7.56
N ARG A 32 -3.70 -13.51 -7.44
CA ARG A 32 -4.02 -14.54 -8.45
C ARG A 32 -4.49 -13.94 -9.77
N LEU A 33 -5.23 -12.84 -9.71
CA LEU A 33 -5.63 -12.11 -10.91
C LEU A 33 -4.42 -11.48 -11.60
N ALA A 34 -3.46 -10.94 -10.85
CA ALA A 34 -2.20 -10.43 -11.38
C ALA A 34 -1.39 -11.53 -12.09
N GLU A 35 -1.28 -12.71 -11.48
CA GLU A 35 -0.59 -13.88 -12.03
C GLU A 35 -1.26 -14.39 -13.33
N SER A 36 -2.59 -14.23 -13.42
CA SER A 36 -3.37 -14.56 -14.63
C SER A 36 -3.31 -13.50 -15.73
N GLY A 37 -2.47 -12.46 -15.57
CA GLY A 37 -2.28 -11.42 -16.58
C GLY A 37 -3.32 -10.30 -16.58
N VAL A 38 -4.21 -10.26 -15.59
CA VAL A 38 -5.16 -9.14 -15.42
C VAL A 38 -4.39 -7.89 -14.99
N LYS A 39 -4.71 -6.74 -15.58
CA LYS A 39 -4.19 -5.45 -15.10
C LYS A 39 -4.79 -5.14 -13.73
N VAL A 40 -3.96 -5.12 -12.72
CA VAL A 40 -4.40 -4.92 -11.33
C VAL A 40 -3.62 -3.79 -10.67
N GLY A 41 -4.26 -3.11 -9.74
CA GLY A 41 -3.65 -2.12 -8.88
C GLY A 41 -4.22 -2.18 -7.47
N LEU A 42 -3.65 -1.38 -6.58
CA LEU A 42 -4.04 -1.25 -5.18
C LEU A 42 -4.25 0.23 -4.86
N ALA A 43 -5.29 0.54 -4.10
CA ALA A 43 -5.58 1.90 -3.68
C ALA A 43 -6.16 1.96 -2.27
N THR A 44 -6.07 3.14 -1.65
CA THR A 44 -6.68 3.42 -0.33
C THR A 44 -8.18 3.59 -0.43
N ASN A 45 -8.68 4.10 -1.56
CA ASN A 45 -10.06 4.52 -1.79
C ASN A 45 -10.52 5.57 -0.77
N ASN A 46 -11.48 5.24 0.07
CA ASN A 46 -12.04 6.12 1.07
C ASN A 46 -11.11 6.27 2.29
N VAL A 47 -10.96 7.50 2.78
CA VAL A 47 -10.15 7.84 3.95
C VAL A 47 -10.99 8.72 4.86
N GLN A 48 -11.20 8.30 6.11
CA GLN A 48 -11.91 9.02 7.16
C GLN A 48 -13.29 9.56 6.74
N ASN A 49 -14.09 8.70 6.12
CA ASN A 49 -15.47 8.99 5.73
C ASN A 49 -16.43 7.85 6.12
N LEU A 50 -17.70 7.93 5.69
CA LEU A 50 -18.73 6.94 6.06
C LEU A 50 -18.44 5.51 5.57
N PHE A 51 -17.72 5.35 4.45
CA PHE A 51 -17.36 4.05 3.88
C PHE A 51 -16.10 3.45 4.50
N THR A 52 -15.16 4.30 4.95
CA THR A 52 -13.95 3.86 5.66
C THR A 52 -13.55 4.98 6.63
N PRO A 53 -13.90 4.90 7.92
CA PRO A 53 -13.61 5.95 8.90
C PRO A 53 -12.15 5.93 9.38
N PHE A 54 -11.30 5.15 8.75
CA PHE A 54 -9.88 4.94 9.08
C PHE A 54 -8.99 5.41 7.94
N GLY A 55 -7.67 5.37 8.19
CA GLY A 55 -6.63 5.62 7.21
C GLY A 55 -6.15 7.07 7.17
N ASP A 56 -5.03 7.25 6.54
CA ASP A 56 -4.34 8.54 6.34
C ASP A 56 -3.88 8.75 4.88
N GLY A 57 -4.36 7.89 3.97
CA GLY A 57 -3.98 7.93 2.54
C GLY A 57 -2.67 7.21 2.23
N ASP A 58 -2.02 6.59 3.22
CA ASP A 58 -0.77 5.86 3.04
C ASP A 58 -0.99 4.51 2.36
N VAL A 59 -0.70 4.42 1.06
CA VAL A 59 -0.88 3.19 0.29
C VAL A 59 0.07 2.07 0.73
N LEU A 60 1.21 2.37 1.36
CA LEU A 60 2.10 1.34 1.88
C LEU A 60 1.47 0.57 3.04
N LYS A 61 0.71 1.24 3.90
CA LYS A 61 -0.10 0.58 4.94
C LYS A 61 -1.16 -0.34 4.34
N ILE A 62 -1.70 0.02 3.18
CA ILE A 62 -2.65 -0.84 2.45
C ILE A 62 -1.94 -2.07 1.85
N CYS A 63 -0.69 -1.93 1.40
CA CYS A 63 0.12 -3.09 1.01
C CYS A 63 0.33 -4.05 2.18
N THR A 64 0.66 -3.53 3.36
CA THR A 64 0.80 -4.32 4.60
C THR A 64 -0.50 -5.07 4.94
N LEU A 65 -1.63 -4.36 4.91
CA LEU A 65 -2.95 -4.94 5.16
C LEU A 65 -3.26 -6.06 4.16
N LEU A 66 -3.05 -5.81 2.87
CA LEU A 66 -3.30 -6.80 1.81
C LEU A 66 -2.41 -8.04 2.00
N ALA A 67 -1.11 -7.83 2.28
CA ALA A 67 -0.17 -8.93 2.50
C ALA A 67 -0.60 -9.82 3.68
N GLN A 68 -1.05 -9.23 4.77
CA GLN A 68 -1.55 -9.95 5.93
C GLN A 68 -2.83 -10.74 5.62
N VAL A 69 -3.82 -10.12 4.99
CA VAL A 69 -5.12 -10.74 4.72
C VAL A 69 -5.01 -11.86 3.69
N LEU A 70 -4.18 -11.71 2.65
CA LEU A 70 -3.96 -12.72 1.62
C LEU A 70 -2.82 -13.69 1.96
N GLN A 71 -2.20 -13.57 3.17
CA GLN A 71 -1.08 -14.41 3.64
C GLN A 71 0.12 -14.42 2.67
N LEU A 72 0.45 -13.24 2.14
CA LEU A 72 1.55 -13.03 1.19
C LEU A 72 2.86 -12.83 1.97
N GLY A 73 3.60 -13.90 2.26
CA GLY A 73 4.79 -13.88 3.13
C GLY A 73 6.12 -14.07 2.41
N THR A 74 6.16 -14.05 1.06
CA THR A 74 7.41 -14.20 0.31
C THR A 74 7.92 -12.88 -0.25
N THR A 75 9.24 -12.79 -0.51
CA THR A 75 9.82 -11.60 -1.17
C THR A 75 9.14 -11.28 -2.50
N ALA A 76 8.84 -12.30 -3.30
CA ALA A 76 8.16 -12.12 -4.59
C ALA A 76 6.74 -11.55 -4.40
N SER A 77 6.00 -12.04 -3.42
CA SER A 77 4.65 -11.53 -3.15
C SER A 77 4.66 -10.10 -2.55
N HIS A 78 5.65 -9.76 -1.73
CA HIS A 78 5.85 -8.39 -1.25
C HIS A 78 6.20 -7.44 -2.40
N GLN A 79 7.06 -7.87 -3.33
CA GLN A 79 7.38 -7.12 -4.54
C GLN A 79 6.11 -6.87 -5.37
N LEU A 80 5.27 -7.90 -5.57
CA LEU A 80 3.99 -7.77 -6.27
C LEU A 80 3.06 -6.76 -5.56
N CYS A 81 2.97 -6.79 -4.22
CA CYS A 81 2.19 -5.80 -3.47
C CYS A 81 2.65 -4.36 -3.75
N LEU A 82 3.97 -4.12 -3.73
CA LEU A 82 4.52 -2.81 -4.02
C LEU A 82 4.26 -2.38 -5.47
N GLU A 83 4.41 -3.29 -6.43
CA GLU A 83 4.09 -3.04 -7.83
C GLU A 83 2.61 -2.69 -8.03
N MET A 84 1.69 -3.39 -7.36
CA MET A 84 0.26 -3.07 -7.41
C MET A 84 -0.07 -1.68 -6.87
N ALA A 85 0.71 -1.18 -5.93
CA ALA A 85 0.57 0.18 -5.39
C ALA A 85 1.30 1.25 -6.22
N THR A 86 2.15 0.86 -7.17
CA THR A 86 3.01 1.74 -7.96
C THR A 86 2.84 1.54 -9.46
N SER A 87 3.73 0.79 -10.09
CA SER A 87 3.79 0.63 -11.56
C SER A 87 2.53 -0.01 -12.15
N ARG A 88 1.96 -1.03 -11.51
CA ARG A 88 0.73 -1.66 -11.98
C ARG A 88 -0.49 -0.76 -11.79
N ALA A 89 -0.54 0.02 -10.70
CA ALA A 89 -1.59 1.03 -10.53
C ALA A 89 -1.51 2.10 -11.63
N ALA A 90 -0.31 2.60 -11.93
CA ALA A 90 -0.09 3.54 -13.02
C ALA A 90 -0.57 2.99 -14.37
N GLN A 91 -0.21 1.73 -14.70
CA GLN A 91 -0.67 1.06 -15.91
C GLN A 91 -2.20 0.87 -15.94
N ALA A 92 -2.81 0.57 -14.79
CA ALA A 92 -4.25 0.36 -14.69
C ALA A 92 -5.06 1.63 -15.01
N ILE A 93 -4.50 2.80 -14.67
CA ILE A 93 -5.12 4.12 -14.93
C ILE A 93 -4.56 4.83 -16.17
N GLY A 94 -3.69 4.17 -16.94
CA GLY A 94 -3.17 4.69 -18.22
C GLY A 94 -2.09 5.76 -18.08
N ILE A 95 -1.29 5.74 -17.00
CA ILE A 95 -0.14 6.64 -16.82
C ILE A 95 1.12 5.95 -17.35
N ASP A 96 1.63 6.38 -18.50
CA ASP A 96 2.82 5.82 -19.15
C ASP A 96 4.13 6.44 -18.66
N ASN A 97 4.10 7.71 -18.23
CA ASN A 97 5.28 8.43 -17.73
C ASN A 97 5.49 8.21 -16.23
N TYR A 98 5.62 6.95 -15.82
CA TYR A 98 5.77 6.53 -14.43
C TYR A 98 6.83 5.44 -14.31
N GLY A 99 7.63 5.48 -13.25
CA GLY A 99 8.65 4.47 -12.93
C GLY A 99 9.99 5.07 -12.55
N VAL A 100 10.88 4.23 -12.03
CA VAL A 100 12.27 4.58 -11.68
C VAL A 100 13.17 4.26 -12.88
N GLU A 101 13.05 5.05 -13.93
CA GLU A 101 13.76 4.87 -15.19
C GLU A 101 14.22 6.22 -15.74
N VAL A 102 15.33 6.22 -16.50
CA VAL A 102 15.83 7.43 -17.17
C VAL A 102 14.78 7.93 -18.17
N GLY A 103 14.46 9.21 -18.10
CA GLY A 103 13.46 9.86 -18.97
C GLY A 103 12.02 9.84 -18.42
N LYS A 104 11.76 9.15 -17.32
CA LYS A 104 10.46 9.21 -16.62
C LYS A 104 10.38 10.41 -15.68
N ALA A 105 9.16 10.74 -15.26
CA ALA A 105 8.96 11.76 -14.24
C ALA A 105 9.60 11.31 -12.91
N ALA A 106 10.39 12.20 -12.30
CA ALA A 106 11.01 11.93 -11.00
C ALA A 106 10.01 12.16 -9.86
N ASP A 107 8.96 11.33 -9.81
CA ASP A 107 7.97 11.24 -8.75
C ASP A 107 8.30 10.02 -7.89
N LEU A 108 9.04 10.22 -6.80
CA LEU A 108 9.69 9.16 -6.04
C LEU A 108 9.35 9.28 -4.55
N VAL A 109 9.35 8.15 -3.88
CA VAL A 109 9.32 8.09 -2.41
C VAL A 109 10.52 7.27 -1.96
N LEU A 110 11.43 7.90 -1.20
CA LEU A 110 12.51 7.21 -0.50
C LEU A 110 11.96 6.74 0.85
N ILE A 111 12.10 5.47 1.13
CA ILE A 111 11.60 4.80 2.33
C ILE A 111 12.79 4.26 3.11
N ASP A 112 12.84 4.53 4.41
CA ASP A 112 13.88 4.03 5.30
C ASP A 112 13.64 2.55 5.62
N ALA A 113 14.05 1.68 4.69
CA ALA A 113 13.90 0.24 4.79
C ALA A 113 14.99 -0.47 3.95
N ASP A 114 15.58 -1.52 4.49
CA ASP A 114 16.65 -2.28 3.85
C ASP A 114 16.18 -3.13 2.67
N SER A 115 14.89 -3.39 2.58
CA SER A 115 14.29 -4.18 1.50
C SER A 115 12.81 -3.88 1.33
N VAL A 116 12.25 -4.30 0.19
CA VAL A 116 10.80 -4.24 -0.07
C VAL A 116 10.04 -5.04 1.00
N SER A 117 10.54 -6.18 1.43
CA SER A 117 9.91 -6.99 2.46
C SER A 117 9.83 -6.25 3.81
N VAL A 118 10.89 -5.56 4.19
CA VAL A 118 10.90 -4.71 5.41
C VAL A 118 9.93 -3.54 5.24
N ALA A 119 9.94 -2.86 4.09
CA ALA A 119 9.02 -1.77 3.82
C ALA A 119 7.55 -2.20 3.93
N ILE A 120 7.17 -3.35 3.37
CA ILE A 120 5.82 -3.90 3.46
C ILE A 120 5.47 -4.33 4.89
N ALA A 121 6.41 -4.97 5.60
CA ALA A 121 6.15 -5.48 6.95
C ALA A 121 5.98 -4.37 7.98
N THR A 122 6.71 -3.26 7.86
CA THR A 122 6.79 -2.21 8.88
C THR A 122 6.13 -0.90 8.51
N ALA A 123 5.88 -0.66 7.21
CA ALA A 123 5.37 0.60 6.67
C ALA A 123 6.04 1.84 7.32
N PRO A 124 7.38 2.00 7.20
CA PRO A 124 8.12 2.99 7.97
C PRO A 124 7.61 4.41 7.74
N LEU A 125 7.64 5.23 8.77
CA LEU A 125 7.22 6.63 8.71
C LEU A 125 8.34 7.58 8.23
N ASN A 126 9.60 7.14 8.29
CA ASN A 126 10.74 7.92 7.77
C ASN A 126 10.75 7.87 6.26
N ARG A 127 10.38 8.97 5.62
CA ARG A 127 10.25 9.05 4.15
C ARG A 127 10.66 10.41 3.62
N THR A 128 11.19 10.41 2.39
CA THR A 128 11.38 11.63 1.59
C THR A 128 10.55 11.51 0.32
N ILE A 129 9.68 12.48 0.10
CA ILE A 129 8.76 12.53 -1.04
C ILE A 129 9.31 13.53 -2.06
N ILE A 130 9.52 13.05 -3.27
CA ILE A 130 10.06 13.83 -4.40
C ILE A 130 8.95 13.91 -5.47
N LYS A 131 8.68 15.12 -5.92
CA LYS A 131 7.75 15.39 -7.01
C LYS A 131 8.45 16.19 -8.10
N ARG A 132 8.47 15.65 -9.31
CA ARG A 132 9.16 16.28 -10.46
C ARG A 132 10.61 16.68 -10.13
N GLY A 133 11.35 15.81 -9.46
CA GLY A 133 12.74 16.01 -9.07
C GLY A 133 12.96 16.96 -7.89
N LYS A 134 11.92 17.45 -7.23
CA LYS A 134 12.02 18.33 -6.06
C LYS A 134 11.49 17.64 -4.81
N ILE A 135 12.20 17.75 -3.70
CA ILE A 135 11.71 17.29 -2.39
C ILE A 135 10.52 18.19 -2.01
N VAL A 136 9.35 17.58 -1.82
CA VAL A 136 8.11 18.27 -1.45
C VAL A 136 7.67 18.00 -0.02
N ALA A 137 8.10 16.87 0.56
CA ALA A 137 7.84 16.55 1.96
C ALA A 137 8.89 15.58 2.50
N GLN A 138 9.10 15.66 3.82
CA GLN A 138 9.89 14.69 4.57
C GLN A 138 9.16 14.39 5.87
N SER A 139 9.10 13.12 6.25
CA SER A 139 8.61 12.68 7.55
C SER A 139 9.72 11.98 8.32
N LYS A 140 9.79 12.23 9.62
CA LYS A 140 10.72 11.57 10.54
C LYS A 140 9.99 11.21 11.81
N LEU A 141 10.18 9.98 12.26
CA LEU A 141 9.78 9.52 13.58
C LEU A 141 10.97 9.67 14.51
N SER A 142 10.81 10.37 15.63
CA SER A 142 11.77 10.42 16.75
C SER A 142 11.15 9.73 17.95
N ILE A 143 11.89 8.82 18.56
CA ILE A 143 11.49 8.13 19.78
C ILE A 143 12.56 8.40 20.84
N ASP A 144 12.21 9.16 21.85
CA ASP A 144 13.11 9.48 22.96
C ASP A 144 12.81 8.56 24.14
N PHE A 145 13.77 7.71 24.48
CA PHE A 145 13.71 6.88 25.68
C PHE A 145 14.27 7.67 26.87
N LYS A 146 13.47 7.81 27.92
CA LYS A 146 13.97 8.37 29.19
C LYS A 146 14.76 7.29 29.94
N GLU A 147 15.97 7.63 30.40
CA GLU A 147 16.86 6.69 31.12
C GLU A 147 16.35 6.26 32.49
N ASP A 148 15.33 6.90 33.05
CA ASP A 148 14.88 6.74 34.43
C ASP A 148 14.00 5.49 34.71
N LEU A 149 14.05 4.46 33.87
CA LEU A 149 13.37 3.18 34.14
C LEU A 149 14.27 2.11 34.79
N LYS A 150 15.42 2.52 35.34
CA LYS A 150 16.24 1.67 36.20
C LYS A 150 15.88 1.91 37.66
N SER A 151 14.83 1.25 38.12
CA SER A 151 14.58 1.03 39.54
C SER A 151 14.28 -0.44 39.77
#